data_fcd25a70dbeafe660670b11431ea9c55
#
_entry.id   fcd25a70dbeafe660670b11431ea9c55
#
_cell.length_a   1.000
_cell.length_b   1.000
_cell.length_c   1.000
_cell.angle_alpha   90.00
_cell.angle_beta   90.00
_cell.angle_gamma   90.00
#
_symmetry.space_group_name_H-M   'P 1'
#
loop_
_entity.id
_entity.type
_entity.pdbx_description
1 polymer ?
#
loop_
_entity_poly.entity_id
_entity_poly.type
_entity_poly.pdbx_seq_one_letter_code
_entity_poly.pdbx_strand_id
1 'polypeptide(L)'
;MQVDGYSLDAQRDKLRKYAAYEDMVVAGEYSDEGFSGKNIQGRQDFQRMLNDIQDGKDDVSYVLVFKLSRFGRNAADVLNSLQLMQDFGVNLICVEDGIDSSKDAGKLMISVLSAVAEIERENIRTQTMAGREQKAREGKWNGGFAPYGYKLENGNLVIAEDEVEVIRVIYDRYIHTNEGVAGVAKYLNRNGYVKKLRQNNTIPGFSRDFVKNVLYNPVYMGKIAYGRRRTEKKQGTRNEIHVVEQSEFPVYEGQHEAIISEEDWYLAQEKRKINSFKREKVNNPDHAHILSGILKCPCLSLIHI
;
A
#
# COMPACT_ATOMS: atom_id res chain seq x y z
N MET A 1 -18.38 7.59 -29.62
CA MET A 1 -19.34 6.57 -30.08
C MET A 1 -20.51 6.60 -29.11
N GLN A 2 -21.63 7.21 -29.47
CA GLN A 2 -22.87 7.20 -28.69
C GLN A 2 -23.48 5.82 -28.89
N VAL A 3 -23.39 4.98 -27.89
CA VAL A 3 -24.19 3.74 -27.82
C VAL A 3 -25.21 3.97 -26.73
N ASP A 4 -26.38 4.26 -27.15
CA ASP A 4 -27.71 4.33 -26.54
C ASP A 4 -28.38 5.69 -26.83
N GLY A 5 -29.19 5.68 -27.86
CA GLY A 5 -29.76 6.79 -28.61
C GLY A 5 -30.79 7.72 -27.97
N TYR A 6 -30.66 8.06 -26.68
CA TYR A 6 -31.50 9.11 -26.09
C TYR A 6 -30.67 10.37 -25.87
N SER A 7 -31.15 11.52 -26.46
CA SER A 7 -30.60 12.83 -26.15
C SER A 7 -30.80 13.16 -24.65
N LEU A 8 -29.98 14.06 -24.09
CA LEU A 8 -30.12 14.50 -22.70
C LEU A 8 -31.55 15.05 -22.43
N ASP A 9 -32.11 15.74 -23.38
CA ASP A 9 -33.48 16.27 -23.28
C ASP A 9 -34.51 15.14 -23.20
N ALA A 10 -34.38 14.08 -23.99
CA ALA A 10 -35.26 12.91 -23.91
C ALA A 10 -35.16 12.16 -22.60
N GLN A 11 -33.93 12.07 -22.01
CA GLN A 11 -33.74 11.51 -20.70
C GLN A 11 -34.39 12.36 -19.61
N ARG A 12 -34.20 13.69 -19.65
CA ARG A 12 -34.80 14.65 -18.73
C ARG A 12 -36.33 14.57 -18.78
N ASP A 13 -36.89 14.54 -19.96
CA ASP A 13 -38.36 14.45 -20.19
C ASP A 13 -38.95 13.18 -19.58
N LYS A 14 -38.23 12.03 -19.71
CA LYS A 14 -38.66 10.76 -19.14
C LYS A 14 -38.61 10.76 -17.62
N LEU A 15 -37.55 11.35 -17.02
CA LEU A 15 -37.42 11.50 -15.57
C LEU A 15 -38.51 12.39 -14.99
N ARG A 16 -38.83 13.51 -15.64
CA ARG A 16 -39.93 14.42 -15.23
C ARG A 16 -41.29 13.75 -15.31
N LYS A 17 -41.56 12.97 -16.36
CA LYS A 17 -42.81 12.20 -16.51
C LYS A 17 -42.92 11.14 -15.42
N TYR A 18 -41.83 10.49 -15.07
CA TYR A 18 -41.81 9.51 -13.97
C TYR A 18 -42.07 10.20 -12.61
N ALA A 19 -41.41 11.33 -12.34
CA ALA A 19 -41.64 12.11 -11.12
C ALA A 19 -43.11 12.57 -10.99
N ALA A 20 -43.68 13.04 -12.08
CA ALA A 20 -45.10 13.42 -12.12
C ALA A 20 -46.05 12.22 -11.91
N TYR A 21 -45.73 11.06 -12.45
CA TYR A 21 -46.50 9.83 -12.27
C TYR A 21 -46.50 9.31 -10.83
N GLU A 22 -45.38 9.43 -10.13
CA GLU A 22 -45.19 9.03 -8.72
C GLU A 22 -45.53 10.18 -7.73
N ASP A 23 -46.17 11.25 -8.21
CA ASP A 23 -46.50 12.45 -7.39
C ASP A 23 -45.31 13.06 -6.64
N MET A 24 -44.11 13.01 -7.24
CA MET A 24 -42.88 13.54 -6.67
C MET A 24 -42.68 15.01 -7.10
N VAL A 25 -42.17 15.82 -6.15
CA VAL A 25 -41.75 17.20 -6.42
C VAL A 25 -40.29 17.24 -6.81
N VAL A 26 -39.95 17.79 -7.96
CA VAL A 26 -38.55 17.93 -8.40
C VAL A 26 -37.91 19.13 -7.72
N ALA A 27 -37.00 18.91 -6.81
CA ALA A 27 -36.29 19.95 -6.07
C ALA A 27 -35.10 20.52 -6.86
N GLY A 28 -34.43 19.71 -7.69
CA GLY A 28 -33.30 20.15 -8.50
C GLY A 28 -32.95 19.19 -9.62
N GLU A 29 -32.18 19.68 -10.58
CA GLU A 29 -31.65 18.88 -11.70
C GLU A 29 -30.14 19.05 -11.82
N TYR A 30 -29.41 17.95 -12.06
CA TYR A 30 -27.98 17.91 -12.22
C TYR A 30 -27.63 17.21 -13.54
N SER A 31 -26.76 17.82 -14.34
CA SER A 31 -26.44 17.31 -15.68
C SER A 31 -24.96 17.54 -16.02
N ASP A 32 -24.17 16.47 -16.12
CA ASP A 32 -22.80 16.54 -16.60
C ASP A 32 -22.77 16.43 -18.14
N GLU A 33 -22.82 17.56 -18.84
CA GLU A 33 -22.79 17.61 -20.29
C GLU A 33 -21.41 17.28 -20.85
N GLY A 34 -21.32 16.27 -21.72
CA GLY A 34 -20.17 16.05 -22.59
C GLY A 34 -18.94 15.37 -21.95
N PHE A 35 -18.95 15.00 -20.69
CA PHE A 35 -17.81 14.35 -20.05
C PHE A 35 -17.80 12.84 -20.25
N SER A 36 -16.87 12.37 -21.12
CA SER A 36 -16.44 10.96 -21.20
C SER A 36 -15.39 10.62 -20.10
N GLY A 37 -15.42 11.34 -18.97
CA GLY A 37 -14.43 11.24 -17.88
C GLY A 37 -14.28 9.84 -17.32
N LYS A 38 -13.04 9.38 -17.19
CA LYS A 38 -12.69 8.06 -16.62
C LYS A 38 -12.95 7.94 -15.12
N ASN A 39 -13.18 9.04 -14.40
CA ASN A 39 -13.35 9.10 -12.93
C ASN A 39 -14.55 9.96 -12.55
N ILE A 40 -15.17 9.67 -11.40
CA ILE A 40 -16.22 10.50 -10.74
C ILE A 40 -15.71 11.95 -10.51
N GLN A 41 -14.41 12.13 -10.26
CA GLN A 41 -13.77 13.43 -10.04
C GLN A 41 -13.96 14.43 -11.20
N GLY A 42 -14.28 13.97 -12.42
CA GLY A 42 -14.59 14.82 -13.57
C GLY A 42 -16.08 15.18 -13.72
N ARG A 43 -16.98 14.65 -12.86
CA ARG A 43 -18.43 14.87 -12.90
C ARG A 43 -18.83 15.92 -11.87
N GLN A 44 -18.67 17.19 -12.24
CA GLN A 44 -18.85 18.30 -11.30
C GLN A 44 -20.28 18.40 -10.76
N ASP A 45 -21.29 18.22 -11.62
CA ASP A 45 -22.68 18.28 -11.21
C ASP A 45 -23.09 17.08 -10.37
N PHE A 46 -22.55 15.90 -10.67
CA PHE A 46 -22.77 14.72 -9.83
C PHE A 46 -22.18 14.89 -8.42
N GLN A 47 -20.97 15.47 -8.31
CA GLN A 47 -20.38 15.77 -7.02
C GLN A 47 -21.16 16.84 -6.26
N ARG A 48 -21.62 17.88 -6.97
CA ARG A 48 -22.47 18.93 -6.39
C ARG A 48 -23.76 18.31 -5.81
N MET A 49 -24.40 17.40 -6.54
CA MET A 49 -25.57 16.66 -6.06
C MET A 49 -25.28 15.91 -4.76
N LEU A 50 -24.16 15.17 -4.68
CA LEU A 50 -23.79 14.45 -3.47
C LEU A 50 -23.52 15.39 -2.29
N ASN A 51 -22.88 16.53 -2.54
CA ASN A 51 -22.63 17.55 -1.50
C ASN A 51 -23.95 18.19 -1.04
N ASP A 52 -24.85 18.55 -1.97
CA ASP A 52 -26.17 19.12 -1.64
C ASP A 52 -26.98 18.13 -0.75
N ILE A 53 -26.86 16.81 -0.99
CA ILE A 53 -27.46 15.76 -0.14
C ILE A 53 -26.82 15.74 1.26
N GLN A 54 -25.50 15.82 1.34
CA GLN A 54 -24.76 15.83 2.62
C GLN A 54 -25.11 17.08 3.46
N ASP A 55 -25.31 18.21 2.79
CA ASP A 55 -25.67 19.47 3.43
C ASP A 55 -27.16 19.52 3.82
N GLY A 56 -27.95 18.47 3.49
CA GLY A 56 -29.39 18.39 3.77
C GLY A 56 -30.22 19.41 2.98
N LYS A 57 -29.72 19.86 1.84
CA LYS A 57 -30.39 20.84 1.00
C LYS A 57 -31.69 20.27 0.41
N ASP A 58 -32.76 21.04 0.51
CA ASP A 58 -34.07 20.72 -0.03
C ASP A 58 -34.76 19.46 0.53
N ASP A 59 -34.22 18.84 1.60
CA ASP A 59 -34.73 17.64 2.32
C ASP A 59 -35.22 16.55 1.32
N VAL A 60 -34.34 16.19 0.36
CA VAL A 60 -34.68 15.26 -0.72
C VAL A 60 -34.73 13.82 -0.21
N SER A 61 -35.72 13.05 -0.65
CA SER A 61 -35.91 11.65 -0.33
C SER A 61 -35.40 10.68 -1.40
N TYR A 62 -35.38 11.14 -2.65
CA TYR A 62 -35.01 10.30 -3.79
C TYR A 62 -34.13 11.04 -4.80
N VAL A 63 -33.21 10.29 -5.39
CA VAL A 63 -32.48 10.67 -6.60
C VAL A 63 -32.99 9.82 -7.76
N LEU A 64 -33.48 10.47 -8.81
CA LEU A 64 -33.94 9.81 -10.06
C LEU A 64 -32.82 9.83 -11.08
N VAL A 65 -32.46 8.68 -11.65
CA VAL A 65 -31.55 8.57 -12.78
C VAL A 65 -32.15 7.78 -13.92
N PHE A 66 -31.72 8.07 -15.14
CA PHE A 66 -32.28 7.40 -16.32
C PHE A 66 -31.93 5.91 -16.32
N LYS A 67 -30.62 5.58 -16.16
CA LYS A 67 -30.08 4.20 -16.04
C LYS A 67 -29.00 4.14 -14.97
N LEU A 68 -28.76 2.97 -14.39
CA LEU A 68 -27.69 2.74 -13.41
C LEU A 68 -26.29 3.07 -13.98
N SER A 69 -26.07 2.81 -15.26
CA SER A 69 -24.83 3.17 -15.98
C SER A 69 -24.56 4.69 -16.06
N ARG A 70 -25.59 5.51 -15.84
CA ARG A 70 -25.44 6.97 -15.71
C ARG A 70 -25.13 7.42 -14.30
N PHE A 71 -25.52 6.65 -13.31
CA PHE A 71 -25.19 6.90 -11.91
C PHE A 71 -23.72 6.58 -11.62
N GLY A 72 -23.22 5.42 -12.06
CA GLY A 72 -21.82 5.04 -11.92
C GLY A 72 -21.35 4.10 -13.03
N ARG A 73 -20.04 4.07 -13.29
CA ARG A 73 -19.45 3.29 -14.38
C ARG A 73 -18.98 1.90 -13.96
N ASN A 74 -18.65 1.75 -12.69
CA ASN A 74 -18.26 0.48 -12.10
C ASN A 74 -19.05 0.24 -10.82
N ALA A 75 -19.10 -1.00 -10.39
CA ALA A 75 -19.87 -1.40 -9.23
C ALA A 75 -19.43 -0.68 -7.94
N ALA A 76 -18.12 -0.41 -7.79
CA ALA A 76 -17.59 0.25 -6.62
C ALA A 76 -18.03 1.73 -6.50
N ASP A 77 -18.04 2.46 -7.63
CA ASP A 77 -18.49 3.85 -7.67
C ASP A 77 -20.00 3.97 -7.36
N VAL A 78 -20.80 3.08 -7.97
CA VAL A 78 -22.24 3.00 -7.71
C VAL A 78 -22.49 2.73 -6.22
N LEU A 79 -21.78 1.74 -5.66
CA LEU A 79 -21.95 1.34 -4.27
C LEU A 79 -21.58 2.45 -3.28
N ASN A 80 -20.43 3.11 -3.48
CA ASN A 80 -19.99 4.19 -2.60
C ASN A 80 -20.97 5.36 -2.62
N SER A 81 -21.46 5.73 -3.80
CA SER A 81 -22.44 6.83 -3.93
C SER A 81 -23.80 6.45 -3.33
N LEU A 82 -24.24 5.20 -3.50
CA LEU A 82 -25.48 4.70 -2.87
C LEU A 82 -25.36 4.65 -1.35
N GLN A 83 -24.23 4.19 -0.82
CA GLN A 83 -24.01 4.12 0.62
C GLN A 83 -24.06 5.53 1.23
N LEU A 84 -23.39 6.49 0.59
CA LEU A 84 -23.42 7.87 1.03
C LEU A 84 -24.87 8.41 1.04
N MET A 85 -25.62 8.22 -0.03
CA MET A 85 -27.02 8.68 -0.11
C MET A 85 -27.88 8.02 0.99
N GLN A 86 -27.71 6.71 1.24
CA GLN A 86 -28.45 5.99 2.29
C GLN A 86 -28.10 6.47 3.70
N ASP A 87 -26.84 6.86 3.95
CA ASP A 87 -26.43 7.44 5.24
C ASP A 87 -27.18 8.76 5.55
N PHE A 88 -27.66 9.45 4.52
CA PHE A 88 -28.50 10.65 4.61
C PHE A 88 -29.99 10.38 4.34
N GLY A 89 -30.42 9.11 4.29
CA GLY A 89 -31.82 8.72 4.12
C GLY A 89 -32.36 8.86 2.69
N VAL A 90 -31.50 9.10 1.70
CA VAL A 90 -31.87 9.30 0.29
C VAL A 90 -31.78 8.01 -0.50
N ASN A 91 -32.81 7.69 -1.26
CA ASN A 91 -32.90 6.48 -2.09
C ASN A 91 -32.65 6.79 -3.58
N LEU A 92 -32.21 5.78 -4.32
CA LEU A 92 -31.98 5.85 -5.76
C LEU A 92 -33.09 5.13 -6.53
N ILE A 93 -33.61 5.77 -7.58
CA ILE A 93 -34.50 5.15 -8.56
C ILE A 93 -33.87 5.24 -9.94
N CYS A 94 -33.66 4.12 -10.60
CA CYS A 94 -33.24 4.05 -12.01
C CYS A 94 -34.47 3.76 -12.85
N VAL A 95 -34.96 4.77 -13.55
CA VAL A 95 -36.30 4.73 -14.22
C VAL A 95 -36.34 3.70 -15.35
N GLU A 96 -35.29 3.60 -16.16
CA GLU A 96 -35.25 2.67 -17.31
C GLU A 96 -34.97 1.24 -16.86
N ASP A 97 -34.15 1.06 -15.83
CA ASP A 97 -33.74 -0.28 -15.33
C ASP A 97 -34.76 -0.84 -14.33
N GLY A 98 -35.75 -0.06 -13.90
CA GLY A 98 -36.77 -0.44 -12.92
C GLY A 98 -36.20 -0.72 -11.52
N ILE A 99 -35.04 -0.11 -11.17
CA ILE A 99 -34.36 -0.31 -9.90
C ILE A 99 -34.79 0.78 -8.94
N ASP A 100 -35.27 0.40 -7.76
CA ASP A 100 -35.63 1.28 -6.66
C ASP A 100 -34.97 0.78 -5.37
N SER A 101 -34.01 1.54 -4.88
CA SER A 101 -33.20 1.16 -3.70
C SER A 101 -34.00 1.13 -2.40
N SER A 102 -35.18 1.72 -2.35
CA SER A 102 -36.07 1.65 -1.20
C SER A 102 -36.79 0.30 -1.07
N LYS A 103 -36.91 -0.44 -2.18
CA LYS A 103 -37.59 -1.76 -2.26
C LYS A 103 -36.61 -2.91 -2.07
N ASP A 104 -37.13 -4.07 -1.67
CA ASP A 104 -36.30 -5.25 -1.39
C ASP A 104 -35.55 -5.76 -2.63
N ALA A 105 -36.13 -5.68 -3.83
CA ALA A 105 -35.46 -5.98 -5.07
C ALA A 105 -34.26 -5.07 -5.35
N GLY A 106 -34.37 -3.79 -5.05
CA GLY A 106 -33.28 -2.82 -5.16
C GLY A 106 -32.17 -3.10 -4.14
N LYS A 107 -32.51 -3.44 -2.91
CA LYS A 107 -31.53 -3.83 -1.87
C LYS A 107 -30.76 -5.09 -2.27
N LEU A 108 -31.44 -6.08 -2.86
CA LEU A 108 -30.80 -7.28 -3.39
C LEU A 108 -29.80 -6.90 -4.51
N MET A 109 -30.20 -6.01 -5.42
CA MET A 109 -29.32 -5.54 -6.51
C MET A 109 -28.07 -4.84 -5.97
N ILE A 110 -28.20 -4.00 -4.95
CA ILE A 110 -27.06 -3.36 -4.26
C ILE A 110 -26.14 -4.43 -3.66
N SER A 111 -26.67 -5.46 -3.05
CA SER A 111 -25.89 -6.56 -2.49
C SER A 111 -25.11 -7.32 -3.57
N VAL A 112 -25.71 -7.58 -4.72
CA VAL A 112 -25.06 -8.20 -5.88
C VAL A 112 -23.94 -7.30 -6.43
N LEU A 113 -24.22 -6.01 -6.61
CA LEU A 113 -23.19 -5.06 -7.04
C LEU A 113 -22.02 -4.97 -6.07
N SER A 114 -22.29 -5.05 -4.77
CA SER A 114 -21.25 -5.08 -3.72
C SER A 114 -20.35 -6.31 -3.89
N ALA A 115 -20.93 -7.48 -4.10
CA ALA A 115 -20.18 -8.70 -4.31
C ALA A 115 -19.34 -8.66 -5.59
N VAL A 116 -19.88 -8.13 -6.68
CA VAL A 116 -19.15 -7.95 -7.94
C VAL A 116 -17.98 -6.98 -7.75
N ALA A 117 -18.18 -5.85 -7.06
CA ALA A 117 -17.11 -4.89 -6.79
C ALA A 117 -15.98 -5.49 -5.95
N GLU A 118 -16.30 -6.36 -5.01
CA GLU A 118 -15.29 -7.07 -4.20
C GLU A 118 -14.49 -8.07 -5.03
N ILE A 119 -15.15 -8.82 -5.90
CA ILE A 119 -14.50 -9.75 -6.84
C ILE A 119 -13.57 -8.97 -7.79
N GLU A 120 -14.00 -7.85 -8.34
CA GLU A 120 -13.16 -7.01 -9.21
C GLU A 120 -11.91 -6.50 -8.49
N ARG A 121 -12.05 -6.02 -7.25
CA ARG A 121 -10.90 -5.58 -6.41
C ARG A 121 -9.90 -6.70 -6.17
N GLU A 122 -10.39 -7.90 -5.86
CA GLU A 122 -9.52 -9.06 -5.62
C GLU A 122 -8.82 -9.52 -6.91
N ASN A 123 -9.51 -9.49 -8.05
CA ASN A 123 -8.92 -9.78 -9.35
C ASN A 123 -7.80 -8.78 -9.71
N ILE A 124 -8.04 -7.47 -9.53
CA ILE A 124 -7.03 -6.43 -9.77
C ILE A 124 -5.83 -6.64 -8.84
N ARG A 125 -6.07 -6.94 -7.58
CA ARG A 125 -5.01 -7.24 -6.60
C ARG A 125 -4.19 -8.44 -7.04
N THR A 126 -4.82 -9.54 -7.40
CA THR A 126 -4.16 -10.78 -7.85
C THR A 126 -3.32 -10.54 -9.11
N GLN A 127 -3.87 -9.86 -10.11
CA GLN A 127 -3.14 -9.49 -11.33
C GLN A 127 -1.95 -8.57 -11.03
N THR A 128 -2.13 -7.59 -10.14
CA THR A 128 -1.05 -6.68 -9.73
C THR A 128 0.08 -7.44 -9.02
N MET A 129 -0.26 -8.37 -8.13
CA MET A 129 0.72 -9.19 -7.40
C MET A 129 1.45 -10.14 -8.34
N ALA A 130 0.73 -10.81 -9.25
CA ALA A 130 1.34 -11.67 -10.28
C ALA A 130 2.29 -10.87 -11.20
N GLY A 131 1.89 -9.68 -11.64
CA GLY A 131 2.73 -8.81 -12.44
C GLY A 131 4.00 -8.35 -11.70
N ARG A 132 3.91 -8.05 -10.39
CA ARG A 132 5.07 -7.72 -9.56
C ARG A 132 6.01 -8.92 -9.38
N GLU A 133 5.46 -10.11 -9.16
CA GLU A 133 6.25 -11.33 -9.04
C GLU A 133 6.97 -11.65 -10.35
N GLN A 134 6.28 -11.56 -11.47
CA GLN A 134 6.87 -11.77 -12.79
C GLN A 134 8.00 -10.76 -13.05
N LYS A 135 7.80 -9.50 -12.72
CA LYS A 135 8.83 -8.46 -12.83
C LYS A 135 10.07 -8.77 -11.97
N ALA A 136 9.87 -9.32 -10.76
CA ALA A 136 10.97 -9.74 -9.90
C ALA A 136 11.72 -10.95 -10.49
N ARG A 137 11.00 -11.94 -11.06
CA ARG A 137 11.60 -13.09 -11.76
C ARG A 137 12.46 -12.67 -12.95
N GLU A 138 12.08 -11.59 -13.64
CA GLU A 138 12.85 -10.98 -14.72
C GLU A 138 14.04 -10.14 -14.20
N GLY A 139 14.32 -10.12 -12.91
CA GLY A 139 15.40 -9.35 -12.31
C GLY A 139 15.20 -7.83 -12.33
N LYS A 140 13.99 -7.36 -12.59
CA LYS A 140 13.65 -5.93 -12.66
C LYS A 140 13.19 -5.39 -11.30
N TRP A 141 13.52 -4.14 -11.02
CA TRP A 141 13.07 -3.49 -9.79
C TRP A 141 11.55 -3.28 -9.77
N ASN A 142 10.91 -3.66 -8.67
CA ASN A 142 9.44 -3.64 -8.52
C ASN A 142 8.83 -2.26 -8.25
N GLY A 143 9.59 -1.20 -8.45
CA GLY A 143 9.14 0.17 -8.23
C GLY A 143 9.29 0.62 -6.78
N GLY A 144 8.78 1.82 -6.50
CA GLY A 144 9.08 2.53 -5.27
C GLY A 144 10.44 3.23 -5.33
N PHE A 145 10.92 3.70 -4.18
CA PHE A 145 12.22 4.37 -4.10
C PHE A 145 13.36 3.37 -4.28
N ALA A 146 14.41 3.81 -4.99
CA ALA A 146 15.64 3.03 -5.06
C ALA A 146 16.23 2.83 -3.65
N PRO A 147 16.82 1.66 -3.35
CA PRO A 147 17.62 1.47 -2.14
C PRO A 147 18.76 2.48 -2.07
N TYR A 148 19.20 2.83 -0.87
CA TYR A 148 20.36 3.72 -0.69
C TYR A 148 21.60 3.09 -1.36
N GLY A 149 22.41 3.87 -2.05
CA GLY A 149 23.49 3.38 -2.92
C GLY A 149 23.07 3.16 -4.37
N TYR A 150 21.77 3.22 -4.67
CA TYR A 150 21.22 3.14 -6.03
C TYR A 150 20.30 4.32 -6.33
N LYS A 151 20.20 4.66 -7.61
CA LYS A 151 19.19 5.57 -8.18
C LYS A 151 18.38 4.84 -9.25
N LEU A 152 17.22 5.37 -9.60
CA LEU A 152 16.38 4.84 -10.67
C LEU A 152 16.62 5.64 -11.94
N GLU A 153 17.04 4.96 -13.00
CA GLU A 153 17.12 5.50 -14.36
C GLU A 153 16.31 4.61 -15.30
N ASN A 154 15.29 5.18 -15.93
CA ASN A 154 14.38 4.45 -16.83
C ASN A 154 13.78 3.17 -16.21
N GLY A 155 13.52 3.19 -14.89
CA GLY A 155 12.95 2.05 -14.17
C GLY A 155 13.95 0.98 -13.72
N ASN A 156 15.24 1.13 -14.07
CA ASN A 156 16.33 0.26 -13.67
C ASN A 156 17.13 0.86 -12.51
N LEU A 157 17.70 -0.01 -11.67
CA LEU A 157 18.62 0.41 -10.62
C LEU A 157 20.01 0.63 -11.21
N VAL A 158 20.57 1.82 -10.97
CA VAL A 158 21.94 2.18 -11.36
C VAL A 158 22.65 2.67 -10.09
N ILE A 159 23.96 2.38 -9.97
CA ILE A 159 24.76 2.79 -8.80
C ILE A 159 24.74 4.32 -8.67
N ALA A 160 24.51 4.80 -7.44
CA ALA A 160 24.60 6.22 -7.07
C ALA A 160 25.99 6.49 -6.51
N GLU A 161 26.85 7.11 -7.30
CA GLU A 161 28.26 7.40 -6.97
C GLU A 161 28.45 8.13 -5.64
N ASP A 162 27.51 8.99 -5.29
CA ASP A 162 27.51 9.79 -4.07
C ASP A 162 27.06 9.02 -2.81
N GLU A 163 26.53 7.80 -2.97
CA GLU A 163 26.01 7.00 -1.86
C GLU A 163 26.71 5.63 -1.73
N VAL A 164 27.33 5.15 -2.80
CA VAL A 164 27.88 3.78 -2.87
C VAL A 164 28.98 3.53 -1.85
N GLU A 165 29.81 4.54 -1.57
CA GLU A 165 30.90 4.44 -0.61
C GLU A 165 30.40 4.07 0.79
N VAL A 166 29.30 4.69 1.22
CA VAL A 166 28.69 4.39 2.53
C VAL A 166 28.29 2.92 2.63
N ILE A 167 27.75 2.34 1.56
CA ILE A 167 27.37 0.92 1.55
C ILE A 167 28.61 0.03 1.69
N ARG A 168 29.67 0.33 0.94
CA ARG A 168 30.94 -0.42 1.05
C ARG A 168 31.54 -0.34 2.46
N VAL A 169 31.56 0.85 3.04
CA VAL A 169 32.04 1.05 4.42
C VAL A 169 31.20 0.28 5.45
N ILE A 170 29.86 0.23 5.27
CA ILE A 170 28.99 -0.54 6.17
C ILE A 170 29.36 -2.02 6.15
N TYR A 171 29.53 -2.63 4.98
CA TYR A 171 29.89 -4.04 4.86
C TYR A 171 31.30 -4.31 5.35
N ASP A 172 32.31 -3.51 4.94
CA ASP A 172 33.69 -3.65 5.39
C ASP A 172 33.80 -3.60 6.91
N ARG A 173 33.25 -2.55 7.54
CA ARG A 173 33.27 -2.44 9.00
C ARG A 173 32.51 -3.55 9.69
N TYR A 174 31.35 -3.92 9.18
CA TYR A 174 30.56 -4.96 9.81
C TYR A 174 31.24 -6.33 9.73
N ILE A 175 31.91 -6.67 8.64
CA ILE A 175 32.58 -7.97 8.42
C ILE A 175 33.90 -8.03 9.17
N HIS A 176 34.78 -7.04 8.99
CA HIS A 176 36.18 -7.10 9.42
C HIS A 176 36.45 -6.54 10.81
N THR A 177 35.46 -5.98 11.50
CA THR A 177 35.63 -5.50 12.90
C THR A 177 34.68 -6.21 13.83
N ASN A 178 34.90 -6.09 15.15
CA ASN A 178 34.00 -6.64 16.16
C ASN A 178 32.74 -5.76 16.39
N GLU A 179 32.50 -4.75 15.53
CA GLU A 179 31.38 -3.87 15.69
C GLU A 179 30.06 -4.56 15.29
N GLY A 180 29.03 -4.33 16.10
CA GLY A 180 27.65 -4.69 15.73
C GLY A 180 26.99 -3.55 14.93
N VAL A 181 25.78 -3.78 14.48
CA VAL A 181 24.97 -2.82 13.68
C VAL A 181 24.94 -1.41 14.26
N ALA A 182 24.82 -1.29 15.61
CA ALA A 182 24.81 0.01 16.29
C ALA A 182 26.20 0.66 16.31
N GLY A 183 27.28 -0.14 16.38
CA GLY A 183 28.66 0.32 16.32
C GLY A 183 28.97 0.94 14.97
N VAL A 184 28.62 0.24 13.88
CA VAL A 184 28.78 0.74 12.49
C VAL A 184 28.03 2.05 12.28
N ALA A 185 26.77 2.16 12.76
CA ALA A 185 26.02 3.41 12.66
C ALA A 185 26.70 4.57 13.40
N LYS A 186 27.23 4.31 14.61
CA LYS A 186 27.99 5.29 15.38
C LYS A 186 29.29 5.69 14.66
N TYR A 187 29.98 4.72 14.07
CA TYR A 187 31.21 4.97 13.30
C TYR A 187 30.95 5.92 12.15
N LEU A 188 29.93 5.66 11.32
CA LEU A 188 29.56 6.53 10.19
C LEU A 188 29.31 7.98 10.66
N ASN A 189 28.49 8.13 11.71
CA ASN A 189 28.14 9.47 12.23
C ASN A 189 29.33 10.22 12.83
N ARG A 190 30.28 9.51 13.47
CA ARG A 190 31.48 10.12 14.07
C ARG A 190 32.53 10.50 13.04
N ASN A 191 32.59 9.78 11.92
CA ASN A 191 33.55 10.05 10.85
C ASN A 191 33.01 11.02 9.79
N GLY A 192 31.92 11.71 10.07
CA GLY A 192 31.40 12.78 9.22
C GLY A 192 30.63 12.30 7.98
N TYR A 193 30.30 11.02 7.90
CA TYR A 193 29.40 10.56 6.84
C TYR A 193 27.99 11.13 7.07
N VAL A 194 27.44 11.74 6.03
CA VAL A 194 26.10 12.34 6.07
C VAL A 194 25.20 11.62 5.09
N LYS A 195 24.05 11.17 5.58
CA LYS A 195 23.08 10.51 4.73
C LYS A 195 22.38 11.54 3.85
N LYS A 196 22.37 11.31 2.54
CA LYS A 196 21.59 12.11 1.61
C LYS A 196 20.10 11.97 1.94
N LEU A 197 19.44 13.09 2.19
CA LEU A 197 18.02 13.11 2.52
C LEU A 197 17.21 12.80 1.27
N ARG A 198 16.31 11.82 1.38
CA ARG A 198 15.35 11.46 0.32
C ARG A 198 13.94 11.65 0.86
N GLN A 199 13.10 12.30 0.09
CA GLN A 199 11.69 12.68 0.31
C GLN A 199 11.23 12.84 1.78
N ASN A 200 10.99 11.80 2.53
CA ASN A 200 10.40 11.88 3.88
C ASN A 200 11.42 11.74 5.02
N ASN A 201 12.72 11.83 4.73
CA ASN A 201 13.76 11.58 5.72
C ASN A 201 14.33 12.93 6.20
N THR A 202 14.06 13.26 7.44
CA THR A 202 14.49 14.54 8.05
C THR A 202 15.80 14.42 8.83
N ILE A 203 16.29 13.20 9.08
CA ILE A 203 17.48 12.96 9.92
C ILE A 203 18.68 12.60 9.05
N PRO A 204 19.73 13.45 9.01
CA PRO A 204 20.92 13.21 8.19
C PRO A 204 21.85 12.13 8.74
N GLY A 205 21.65 11.67 9.98
CA GLY A 205 22.45 10.64 10.61
C GLY A 205 22.01 9.22 10.23
N PHE A 206 22.94 8.28 10.39
CA PHE A 206 22.70 6.85 10.18
C PHE A 206 22.18 6.20 11.47
N SER A 207 21.02 5.56 11.40
CA SER A 207 20.43 4.81 12.50
C SER A 207 20.87 3.34 12.48
N ARG A 208 20.73 2.67 13.61
CA ARG A 208 20.88 1.21 13.71
C ARG A 208 20.01 0.47 12.71
N ASP A 209 18.75 0.90 12.56
CA ASP A 209 17.80 0.23 11.68
C ASP A 209 18.13 0.46 10.20
N PHE A 210 18.73 1.60 9.86
CA PHE A 210 19.25 1.83 8.51
C PHE A 210 20.33 0.80 8.17
N VAL A 211 21.36 0.67 9.02
CA VAL A 211 22.46 -0.31 8.82
C VAL A 211 21.92 -1.74 8.79
N LYS A 212 20.99 -2.10 9.70
CA LYS A 212 20.32 -3.39 9.70
C LYS A 212 19.63 -3.67 8.35
N ASN A 213 18.88 -2.69 7.83
CA ASN A 213 18.16 -2.83 6.56
C ASN A 213 19.11 -2.96 5.35
N VAL A 214 20.23 -2.25 5.36
CA VAL A 214 21.29 -2.39 4.35
C VAL A 214 21.86 -3.81 4.36
N LEU A 215 22.32 -4.30 5.51
CA LEU A 215 22.91 -5.64 5.64
C LEU A 215 21.92 -6.78 5.30
N TYR A 216 20.62 -6.56 5.45
CA TYR A 216 19.59 -7.58 5.17
C TYR A 216 19.13 -7.61 3.72
N ASN A 217 19.45 -6.60 2.91
CA ASN A 217 18.87 -6.46 1.59
C ASN A 217 19.73 -7.14 0.51
N PRO A 218 19.25 -8.21 -0.17
CA PRO A 218 20.01 -8.89 -1.21
C PRO A 218 20.30 -8.02 -2.46
N VAL A 219 19.65 -6.87 -2.59
CA VAL A 219 19.88 -5.96 -3.72
C VAL A 219 21.35 -5.54 -3.85
N TYR A 220 22.07 -5.47 -2.73
CA TYR A 220 23.48 -5.06 -2.73
C TYR A 220 24.42 -6.11 -3.33
N MET A 221 24.02 -7.39 -3.36
CA MET A 221 24.72 -8.46 -4.07
C MET A 221 24.15 -8.74 -5.48
N GLY A 222 23.40 -7.79 -6.06
CA GLY A 222 22.85 -7.93 -7.39
C GLY A 222 21.56 -8.74 -7.51
N LYS A 223 20.87 -9.04 -6.41
CA LYS A 223 19.68 -9.90 -6.41
C LYS A 223 18.41 -9.15 -6.02
N ILE A 224 17.28 -9.54 -6.61
CA ILE A 224 15.96 -8.99 -6.33
C ILE A 224 15.18 -9.95 -5.44
N ALA A 225 14.84 -9.52 -4.22
CA ALA A 225 13.99 -10.26 -3.31
C ALA A 225 12.53 -9.84 -3.45
N TYR A 226 11.62 -10.81 -3.55
CA TYR A 226 10.18 -10.57 -3.63
C TYR A 226 9.49 -11.10 -2.37
N GLY A 227 8.49 -10.36 -1.87
CA GLY A 227 7.65 -10.82 -0.76
C GLY A 227 8.30 -10.82 0.63
N ARG A 228 9.44 -10.15 0.82
CA ARG A 228 10.11 -10.04 2.14
C ARG A 228 9.21 -9.54 3.27
N ARG A 229 8.22 -8.74 2.92
CA ARG A 229 7.25 -8.17 3.86
C ARG A 229 5.86 -8.41 3.34
N ARG A 230 4.96 -8.84 4.21
CA ARG A 230 3.55 -9.03 3.91
C ARG A 230 2.73 -8.15 4.85
N THR A 231 1.73 -7.52 4.31
CA THR A 231 0.75 -6.77 5.10
C THR A 231 -0.39 -7.69 5.46
N GLU A 232 -0.66 -7.84 6.74
CA GLU A 232 -1.74 -8.68 7.27
C GLU A 232 -2.69 -7.83 8.10
N LYS A 233 -3.97 -8.22 8.10
CA LYS A 233 -4.96 -7.59 8.98
C LYS A 233 -4.70 -8.02 10.43
N LYS A 234 -4.76 -7.07 11.34
CA LYS A 234 -4.64 -7.37 12.77
C LYS A 234 -5.93 -8.02 13.25
N GLN A 235 -5.80 -9.21 13.82
CA GLN A 235 -6.94 -9.96 14.33
C GLN A 235 -7.69 -9.16 15.40
N GLY A 236 -9.02 -9.13 15.33
CA GLY A 236 -9.87 -8.37 16.24
C GLY A 236 -10.05 -6.89 15.90
N THR A 237 -9.49 -6.41 14.80
CA THR A 237 -9.68 -5.03 14.34
C THR A 237 -10.25 -4.99 12.92
N ARG A 238 -11.06 -3.95 12.63
CA ARG A 238 -11.74 -3.83 11.33
C ARG A 238 -10.80 -3.36 10.22
N ASN A 239 -9.90 -2.43 10.52
CA ASN A 239 -9.08 -1.72 9.52
C ASN A 239 -7.58 -1.65 9.86
N GLU A 240 -7.15 -2.17 11.03
CA GLU A 240 -5.74 -2.13 11.36
C GLU A 240 -4.96 -3.20 10.61
N ILE A 241 -3.85 -2.79 10.05
CA ILE A 241 -2.91 -3.65 9.34
C ILE A 241 -1.55 -3.59 10.02
N HIS A 242 -0.82 -4.69 9.99
CA HIS A 242 0.58 -4.74 10.41
C HIS A 242 1.43 -5.39 9.33
N VAL A 243 2.71 -5.03 9.34
CA VAL A 243 3.68 -5.58 8.40
C VAL A 243 4.43 -6.73 9.08
N VAL A 244 4.35 -7.91 8.48
CA VAL A 244 5.04 -9.11 8.94
C VAL A 244 6.24 -9.36 8.03
N GLU A 245 7.42 -9.54 8.62
CA GLU A 245 8.61 -9.96 7.89
C GLU A 245 8.52 -11.47 7.64
N GLN A 246 8.73 -11.89 6.39
CA GLN A 246 8.72 -13.29 6.02
C GLN A 246 10.10 -13.90 6.26
N SER A 247 10.14 -15.10 6.87
CA SER A 247 11.38 -15.86 7.08
C SER A 247 11.95 -16.42 5.77
N GLU A 248 11.07 -16.78 4.85
CA GLU A 248 11.40 -17.33 3.55
C GLU A 248 10.75 -16.51 2.45
N PHE A 249 11.52 -16.15 1.45
CA PHE A 249 11.06 -15.39 0.30
C PHE A 249 11.92 -15.71 -0.92
N PRO A 250 11.35 -15.70 -2.13
CA PRO A 250 12.10 -15.93 -3.36
C PRO A 250 13.07 -14.77 -3.64
N VAL A 251 14.26 -15.14 -4.10
CA VAL A 251 15.32 -14.23 -4.50
C VAL A 251 15.71 -14.59 -5.94
N TYR A 252 15.74 -13.61 -6.81
CA TYR A 252 16.03 -13.76 -8.24
C TYR A 252 17.27 -12.97 -8.62
N GLU A 253 17.97 -13.38 -9.70
CA GLU A 253 19.07 -12.60 -10.25
C GLU A 253 18.55 -11.23 -10.74
N GLY A 254 19.21 -10.16 -10.29
CA GLY A 254 18.88 -8.80 -10.71
C GLY A 254 19.56 -8.40 -11.99
N GLN A 255 18.98 -7.45 -12.72
CA GLN A 255 19.62 -6.85 -13.91
C GLN A 255 20.56 -5.70 -13.56
N HIS A 256 20.64 -5.32 -12.29
CA HIS A 256 21.46 -4.22 -11.78
C HIS A 256 22.84 -4.72 -11.31
N GLU A 257 23.81 -3.83 -11.36
CA GLU A 257 25.17 -4.09 -10.90
C GLU A 257 25.20 -4.24 -9.37
N ALA A 258 25.92 -5.24 -8.87
CA ALA A 258 26.16 -5.47 -7.45
C ALA A 258 27.14 -4.44 -6.90
N ILE A 259 26.86 -3.91 -5.70
CA ILE A 259 27.82 -3.05 -4.96
C ILE A 259 28.79 -3.89 -4.12
N ILE A 260 28.32 -5.05 -3.63
CA ILE A 260 29.03 -5.94 -2.72
C ILE A 260 29.08 -7.33 -3.36
N SER A 261 30.19 -8.06 -3.12
CA SER A 261 30.32 -9.46 -3.54
C SER A 261 29.31 -10.37 -2.85
N GLU A 262 28.94 -11.48 -3.47
CA GLU A 262 28.08 -12.48 -2.80
C GLU A 262 28.75 -13.04 -1.54
N GLU A 263 30.06 -13.24 -1.57
CA GLU A 263 30.84 -13.76 -0.44
C GLU A 263 30.71 -12.83 0.77
N ASP A 264 30.95 -11.55 0.60
CA ASP A 264 30.84 -10.55 1.67
C ASP A 264 29.41 -10.46 2.22
N TRP A 265 28.42 -10.55 1.33
CA TRP A 265 27.03 -10.55 1.76
C TRP A 265 26.72 -11.76 2.65
N TYR A 266 27.15 -12.97 2.28
CA TYR A 266 26.94 -14.16 3.08
C TYR A 266 27.73 -14.13 4.40
N LEU A 267 28.96 -13.64 4.41
CA LEU A 267 29.73 -13.42 5.64
C LEU A 267 29.01 -12.48 6.60
N ALA A 268 28.43 -11.40 6.07
CA ALA A 268 27.62 -10.49 6.89
C ALA A 268 26.36 -11.19 7.46
N GLN A 269 25.69 -12.10 6.69
CA GLN A 269 24.54 -12.86 7.20
C GLN A 269 24.95 -13.86 8.31
N GLU A 270 26.06 -14.55 8.16
CA GLU A 270 26.58 -15.47 9.19
C GLU A 270 26.88 -14.73 10.49
N LYS A 271 27.63 -13.63 10.40
CA LYS A 271 27.90 -12.78 11.57
C LYS A 271 26.62 -12.27 12.22
N ARG A 272 25.61 -11.93 11.41
CA ARG A 272 24.31 -11.48 11.90
C ARG A 272 23.57 -12.58 12.64
N LYS A 273 23.61 -13.84 12.16
CA LYS A 273 23.02 -15.00 12.84
C LYS A 273 23.66 -15.20 14.20
N ILE A 274 25.00 -15.17 14.29
CA ILE A 274 25.74 -15.30 15.54
C ILE A 274 25.35 -14.17 16.51
N ASN A 275 25.29 -12.94 16.05
CA ASN A 275 24.96 -11.77 16.87
C ASN A 275 23.46 -11.67 17.25
N SER A 276 22.57 -12.39 16.55
CA SER A 276 21.14 -12.38 16.81
C SER A 276 20.68 -13.35 17.89
N PHE A 277 21.60 -14.11 18.47
CA PHE A 277 21.28 -15.06 19.52
C PHE A 277 20.61 -14.33 20.69
N LYS A 278 19.31 -14.51 20.81
CA LYS A 278 18.56 -14.00 21.96
C LYS A 278 18.98 -14.81 23.15
N ARG A 279 19.65 -14.14 24.10
CA ARG A 279 19.84 -14.74 25.44
C ARG A 279 18.44 -15.05 25.97
N GLU A 280 18.18 -16.30 26.31
CA GLU A 280 17.06 -16.64 27.17
C GLU A 280 17.25 -15.82 28.45
N LYS A 281 16.29 -14.98 28.77
CA LYS A 281 16.24 -14.32 30.06
C LYS A 281 15.94 -15.42 31.07
N VAL A 282 16.96 -15.94 31.73
CA VAL A 282 16.76 -16.73 32.93
C VAL A 282 16.28 -15.77 34.00
N ASN A 283 14.96 -15.53 34.02
CA ASN A 283 14.30 -14.82 35.10
C ASN A 283 14.17 -15.80 36.28
N ASN A 284 15.20 -15.93 37.03
CA ASN A 284 15.10 -16.47 38.37
C ASN A 284 15.15 -15.26 39.32
N PRO A 285 14.01 -14.77 39.83
CA PRO A 285 13.98 -13.60 40.71
C PRO A 285 14.76 -13.81 42.02
N ASP A 286 15.01 -15.07 42.43
CA ASP A 286 15.65 -15.41 43.69
C ASP A 286 17.20 -15.52 43.59
N HIS A 287 17.79 -15.51 42.38
CA HIS A 287 19.20 -15.64 42.14
C HIS A 287 19.76 -14.71 41.06
N ALA A 288 19.49 -13.42 41.19
CA ALA A 288 20.08 -12.42 40.31
C ALA A 288 21.52 -12.12 40.73
N HIS A 289 22.49 -12.86 40.23
CA HIS A 289 23.88 -12.48 40.39
C HIS A 289 24.23 -11.23 39.60
N ILE A 290 24.95 -10.29 40.24
CA ILE A 290 25.42 -9.03 39.66
C ILE A 290 26.19 -9.25 38.34
N LEU A 291 26.86 -10.38 38.19
CA LEU A 291 27.65 -10.74 37.01
C LEU A 291 26.92 -11.64 36.01
N SER A 292 25.65 -11.94 36.23
CA SER A 292 24.84 -12.79 35.33
C SER A 292 24.77 -12.18 33.96
N GLY A 293 25.30 -12.86 32.95
CA GLY A 293 25.32 -12.45 31.56
C GLY A 293 26.41 -11.42 31.17
N ILE A 294 27.31 -11.04 32.07
CA ILE A 294 28.42 -10.11 31.82
C ILE A 294 29.71 -10.86 31.52
N LEU A 295 29.96 -11.99 32.22
CA LEU A 295 31.17 -12.77 32.02
C LEU A 295 31.11 -13.56 30.71
N LYS A 296 32.18 -13.47 29.92
CA LYS A 296 32.38 -14.25 28.69
C LYS A 296 33.65 -15.07 28.82
N CYS A 297 33.55 -16.36 28.52
CA CYS A 297 34.73 -17.21 28.38
C CYS A 297 35.36 -17.00 26.99
N PRO A 298 36.69 -16.86 26.88
CA PRO A 298 37.36 -16.75 25.59
C PRO A 298 37.10 -17.93 24.64
N CYS A 299 36.82 -19.12 25.19
CA CYS A 299 36.61 -20.35 24.41
C CYS A 299 35.14 -20.74 24.23
N LEU A 300 34.22 -20.28 25.07
CA LEU A 300 32.81 -20.70 25.07
C LEU A 300 31.81 -19.51 24.96
N SER A 301 32.23 -18.35 24.59
CA SER A 301 31.42 -17.13 24.44
C SER A 301 30.53 -16.73 25.63
N LEU A 302 30.10 -17.61 26.53
CA LEU A 302 29.31 -17.34 27.73
C LEU A 302 29.60 -18.36 28.84
N ILE A 303 29.80 -17.85 30.04
CA ILE A 303 29.80 -18.68 31.26
C ILE A 303 28.43 -18.50 31.91
N HIS A 304 27.68 -19.59 32.06
CA HIS A 304 26.50 -19.62 32.92
C HIS A 304 26.98 -19.84 34.35
N ILE A 305 26.82 -18.83 35.19
CA ILE A 305 26.98 -18.90 36.63
C ILE A 305 25.59 -19.00 37.24
#